data_d77b5bac87d3b5f9ca23e71c60ee5005
#
_entry.id   d77b5bac87d3b5f9ca23e71c60ee5005
#
_cell.length_a   1.000
_cell.length_b   1.000
_cell.length_c   1.000
_cell.angle_alpha   90.00
_cell.angle_beta   90.00
_cell.angle_gamma   90.00
#
_symmetry.space_group_name_H-M   'P 1'
#
loop_
_entity.id
_entity.type
_entity.pdbx_description
1 polymer ?
#
loop_
_entity_poly.entity_id
_entity_poly.type
_entity_poly.pdbx_seq_one_letter_code
_entity_poly.pdbx_strand_id
1 'polypeptide(L)'
;MNFYKGKDNDILIGNFRYVKEKVDGGEKHNFNPWTVNGKEVCYGFVEPGFTKGGYENGRQRQMHIQKINNAGKPGESLDNVLVVWCTKLPESRNTVIVGWYKDAVVFRNINTLPYDKEKDRGLSEFGYWYNVVADKENCVLLPIEERKKDKWRAYRKKQNPNNFGFGQSNMWYATEKTDKEYITTRNAKEYVETIIKEVKEYDGENWV
;
A
#
# COMPACT_ATOMS: atom_id res chain seq x y z
N MET A 1 -5.42 2.95 -1.05
CA MET A 1 -5.20 1.61 -0.47
C MET A 1 -4.34 0.80 -1.40
N ASN A 2 -3.34 0.10 -0.90
CA ASN A 2 -2.38 -0.65 -1.68
C ASN A 2 -2.29 -2.09 -1.18
N PHE A 3 -1.90 -3.03 -2.05
CA PHE A 3 -1.62 -4.40 -1.64
C PHE A 3 -0.25 -4.46 -0.97
N TYR A 4 -0.22 -5.01 0.23
CA TYR A 4 0.99 -5.31 0.95
C TYR A 4 1.35 -6.79 0.79
N LYS A 5 2.59 -7.06 0.38
CA LYS A 5 3.17 -8.39 0.25
C LYS A 5 4.47 -8.45 1.07
N GLY A 6 4.37 -8.05 2.31
CA GLY A 6 5.52 -7.89 3.13
C GLY A 6 5.95 -9.16 3.86
N LYS A 7 7.05 -9.02 4.59
CA LYS A 7 7.72 -10.10 5.32
C LYS A 7 6.80 -10.82 6.32
N ASP A 8 5.94 -10.10 6.98
CA ASP A 8 4.97 -10.65 7.92
C ASP A 8 3.81 -11.38 7.26
N ASN A 9 3.56 -11.14 5.96
CA ASN A 9 2.69 -11.99 5.16
C ASN A 9 3.25 -13.40 4.99
N ASP A 10 4.56 -13.59 5.00
CA ASP A 10 5.15 -14.92 4.94
C ASP A 10 4.84 -15.74 6.20
N ILE A 11 4.68 -15.08 7.33
CA ILE A 11 4.23 -15.71 8.58
C ILE A 11 2.74 -16.07 8.49
N LEU A 12 1.91 -15.20 7.91
CA LEU A 12 0.48 -15.44 7.67
C LEU A 12 0.24 -16.43 6.52
N ILE A 13 1.11 -16.41 5.51
CA ILE A 13 1.03 -17.21 4.29
C ILE A 13 1.84 -18.50 4.42
N GLY A 14 2.39 -18.80 5.59
CA GLY A 14 3.24 -19.98 5.83
C GLY A 14 2.69 -21.32 5.33
N ASN A 15 1.45 -21.36 4.84
CA ASN A 15 0.79 -22.47 4.19
C ASN A 15 0.35 -22.19 2.74
N PHE A 16 0.52 -20.98 2.20
CA PHE A 16 0.25 -20.72 0.80
C PHE A 16 1.48 -21.03 -0.04
N ARG A 17 1.65 -22.31 -0.35
CA ARG A 17 2.47 -22.75 -1.46
C ARG A 17 1.87 -22.22 -2.77
N TYR A 18 2.07 -20.98 -3.12
CA TYR A 18 2.22 -20.64 -4.51
C TYR A 18 3.61 -21.12 -4.93
N VAL A 19 3.63 -22.37 -5.29
CA VAL A 19 4.76 -22.97 -5.98
C VAL A 19 4.89 -22.29 -7.31
N LYS A 20 5.83 -21.44 -7.42
CA LYS A 20 6.79 -21.18 -8.48
C LYS A 20 7.56 -19.96 -8.04
N GLU A 21 8.79 -20.23 -7.60
CA GLU A 21 9.79 -19.23 -7.30
C GLU A 21 9.27 -18.05 -6.47
N LYS A 22 9.48 -18.11 -5.18
CA LYS A 22 9.24 -16.99 -4.26
C LYS A 22 10.15 -15.83 -4.65
N VAL A 23 9.72 -15.07 -5.62
CA VAL A 23 10.24 -13.71 -5.77
C VAL A 23 9.44 -12.88 -4.78
N ASP A 24 10.06 -12.56 -3.66
CA ASP A 24 9.50 -11.63 -2.70
C ASP A 24 9.18 -10.31 -3.42
N GLY A 25 7.96 -9.82 -3.28
CA GLY A 25 7.60 -8.49 -3.80
C GLY A 25 8.41 -7.40 -3.10
N GLY A 26 8.69 -6.30 -3.79
CA GLY A 26 9.37 -5.15 -3.20
C GLY A 26 8.65 -4.58 -1.98
N GLU A 27 7.35 -4.87 -1.84
CA GLU A 27 6.50 -4.44 -0.73
C GLU A 27 6.89 -5.03 0.63
N LYS A 28 7.71 -6.10 0.67
CA LYS A 28 8.14 -6.73 1.94
C LYS A 28 8.92 -5.79 2.86
N HIS A 29 9.44 -4.70 2.32
CA HIS A 29 10.26 -3.74 3.05
C HIS A 29 9.51 -2.48 3.48
N ASN A 30 8.24 -2.35 3.12
CA ASN A 30 7.46 -1.14 3.34
C ASN A 30 7.47 -0.66 4.79
N PHE A 31 7.57 -1.57 5.74
CA PHE A 31 7.57 -1.23 7.16
C PHE A 31 8.94 -1.44 7.84
N ASN A 32 10.01 -1.52 7.08
CA ASN A 32 11.36 -1.54 7.61
C ASN A 32 11.92 -0.11 7.65
N PRO A 33 12.14 0.48 8.85
CA PRO A 33 12.67 1.83 8.92
C PRO A 33 14.12 1.93 8.44
N TRP A 34 14.44 3.06 7.85
CA TRP A 34 15.79 3.45 7.43
C TRP A 34 16.19 4.73 8.14
N THR A 35 17.42 4.80 8.60
CA THR A 35 17.96 6.04 9.15
C THR A 35 18.56 6.88 8.02
N VAL A 36 18.02 8.05 7.79
CA VAL A 36 18.50 9.02 6.82
C VAL A 36 18.72 10.34 7.54
N ASN A 37 19.96 10.82 7.54
CA ASN A 37 20.34 12.07 8.24
C ASN A 37 19.88 12.12 9.72
N GLY A 38 19.97 11.01 10.43
CA GLY A 38 19.56 10.91 11.83
C GLY A 38 18.05 10.78 12.07
N LYS A 39 17.25 10.71 11.03
CA LYS A 39 15.80 10.53 11.09
C LYS A 39 15.41 9.15 10.56
N GLU A 40 14.48 8.47 11.23
CA GLU A 40 13.94 7.21 10.76
C GLU A 40 12.76 7.43 9.80
N VAL A 41 12.84 6.82 8.63
CA VAL A 41 11.82 6.90 7.59
C VAL A 41 11.48 5.51 7.05
N CYS A 42 10.23 5.30 6.66
CA CYS A 42 9.78 4.12 5.94
C CYS A 42 9.61 4.43 4.45
N TYR A 43 10.22 3.60 3.63
CA TYR A 43 10.07 3.66 2.18
C TYR A 43 9.10 2.59 1.72
N GLY A 44 7.97 3.01 1.17
CA GLY A 44 6.93 2.12 0.67
C GLY A 44 7.01 1.95 -0.83
N PHE A 45 6.79 0.73 -1.26
CA PHE A 45 6.67 0.39 -2.68
C PHE A 45 5.30 -0.20 -2.97
N VAL A 46 4.71 0.21 -4.07
CA VAL A 46 3.58 -0.46 -4.70
C VAL A 46 3.84 -0.55 -6.20
N GLU A 47 3.70 -1.74 -6.74
CA GLU A 47 3.87 -1.99 -8.17
C GLU A 47 2.73 -1.36 -8.99
N PRO A 48 2.97 -0.30 -9.78
CA PRO A 48 1.94 0.31 -10.63
C PRO A 48 1.61 -0.52 -11.86
N GLY A 49 2.37 -1.61 -12.08
CA GLY A 49 2.23 -2.50 -13.22
C GLY A 49 2.89 -1.96 -14.49
N PHE A 50 2.70 -2.71 -15.58
CA PHE A 50 3.27 -2.43 -16.88
C PHE A 50 2.19 -2.21 -17.94
N THR A 51 2.56 -1.58 -19.03
CA THR A 51 1.72 -1.51 -20.24
C THR A 51 1.69 -2.87 -20.94
N LYS A 52 0.94 -2.99 -22.03
CA LYS A 52 0.93 -4.21 -22.86
C LYS A 52 2.37 -4.59 -23.26
N GLY A 53 2.74 -5.84 -23.00
CA GLY A 53 4.11 -6.34 -23.18
C GLY A 53 4.78 -6.75 -21.85
N GLY A 54 4.14 -6.48 -20.71
CA GLY A 54 4.60 -6.92 -19.39
C GLY A 54 5.93 -6.33 -18.98
N TYR A 55 6.65 -7.06 -18.14
CA TYR A 55 7.94 -6.66 -17.60
C TYR A 55 9.05 -6.56 -18.68
N GLU A 56 9.04 -7.43 -19.66
CA GLU A 56 10.10 -7.52 -20.69
C GLU A 56 9.98 -6.45 -21.76
N ASN A 57 8.76 -6.16 -22.22
CA ASN A 57 8.51 -5.30 -23.39
C ASN A 57 7.55 -4.14 -23.11
N GLY A 58 7.01 -4.06 -21.92
CA GLY A 58 6.10 -2.99 -21.51
C GLY A 58 6.85 -1.82 -20.88
N ARG A 59 6.21 -0.64 -20.90
CA ARG A 59 6.68 0.49 -20.10
C ARG A 59 6.07 0.39 -18.70
N GLN A 60 6.86 0.66 -17.67
CA GLN A 60 6.37 0.79 -16.32
C GLN A 60 5.33 1.92 -16.26
N ARG A 61 4.21 1.64 -15.61
CA ARG A 61 3.15 2.64 -15.42
C ARG A 61 3.51 3.57 -14.27
N GLN A 62 3.04 4.79 -14.37
CA GLN A 62 3.15 5.77 -13.31
C GLN A 62 2.02 5.64 -12.30
N MET A 63 2.26 6.11 -11.08
CA MET A 63 1.20 6.36 -10.11
C MET A 63 0.30 7.50 -10.60
N HIS A 64 -1.00 7.29 -10.56
CA HIS A 64 -1.98 8.32 -10.92
C HIS A 64 -2.27 9.25 -9.74
N ILE A 65 -1.22 9.92 -9.23
CA ILE A 65 -1.32 10.78 -8.02
C ILE A 65 -2.35 11.90 -8.18
N GLN A 66 -2.62 12.35 -9.40
CA GLN A 66 -3.69 13.32 -9.69
C GLN A 66 -5.10 12.81 -9.31
N LYS A 67 -5.26 11.50 -9.10
CA LYS A 67 -6.51 10.92 -8.62
C LYS A 67 -6.66 10.97 -7.10
N ILE A 68 -5.59 11.23 -6.37
CA ILE A 68 -5.62 11.31 -4.90
C ILE A 68 -6.19 12.65 -4.45
N ASN A 69 -5.87 13.70 -5.20
CA ASN A 69 -6.27 15.06 -4.88
C ASN A 69 -6.83 15.75 -6.13
N ASN A 70 -7.90 16.48 -5.95
CA ASN A 70 -8.54 17.28 -6.98
C ASN A 70 -7.80 18.57 -7.32
N ALA A 71 -6.68 18.85 -6.72
CA ALA A 71 -5.93 20.10 -6.80
C ALA A 71 -5.15 20.31 -8.12
N GLY A 72 -5.68 19.86 -9.24
CA GLY A 72 -5.08 20.12 -10.54
C GLY A 72 -4.08 19.05 -10.98
N LYS A 73 -3.04 19.44 -11.72
CA LYS A 73 -1.94 18.53 -12.12
C LYS A 73 -0.87 18.59 -11.04
N PRO A 74 -0.80 17.64 -10.11
CA PRO A 74 0.32 17.57 -9.18
C PRO A 74 1.59 17.35 -10.00
N GLY A 75 2.70 17.87 -9.49
CA GLY A 75 4.03 17.67 -10.06
C GLY A 75 4.46 16.19 -9.99
N GLU A 76 5.71 15.96 -9.62
CA GLU A 76 6.28 14.62 -9.52
C GLU A 76 5.88 13.89 -8.22
N SER A 77 5.39 14.61 -7.21
CA SER A 77 4.94 14.06 -5.93
C SER A 77 3.71 14.78 -5.39
N LEU A 78 3.09 14.16 -4.40
CA LEU A 78 2.00 14.71 -3.60
C LEU A 78 2.27 14.43 -2.12
N ASP A 79 2.24 15.46 -1.30
CA ASP A 79 2.46 15.39 0.14
C ASP A 79 1.15 15.20 0.91
N ASN A 80 1.27 14.92 2.22
CA ASN A 80 0.14 14.79 3.16
C ASN A 80 -0.90 13.73 2.74
N VAL A 81 -0.43 12.59 2.25
CA VAL A 81 -1.28 11.50 1.80
C VAL A 81 -1.39 10.44 2.89
N LEU A 82 -2.63 10.01 3.19
CA LEU A 82 -2.86 8.78 3.93
C LEU A 82 -2.76 7.59 2.97
N VAL A 83 -1.73 6.79 3.14
CA VAL A 83 -1.52 5.55 2.38
C VAL A 83 -1.88 4.36 3.26
N VAL A 84 -2.86 3.55 2.85
CA VAL A 84 -3.33 2.37 3.58
C VAL A 84 -2.89 1.12 2.84
N TRP A 85 -2.15 0.27 3.52
CA TRP A 85 -1.61 -0.99 3.01
C TRP A 85 -2.57 -2.14 3.30
N CYS A 86 -2.80 -3.00 2.32
CA CYS A 86 -3.75 -4.09 2.43
C CYS A 86 -3.16 -5.39 1.91
N THR A 87 -3.62 -6.51 2.48
CA THR A 87 -3.30 -7.86 2.00
C THR A 87 -4.52 -8.76 2.02
N LYS A 88 -4.40 -9.94 1.40
CA LYS A 88 -5.37 -11.01 1.60
C LYS A 88 -5.00 -11.83 2.82
N LEU A 89 -5.99 -12.12 3.66
CA LEU A 89 -5.82 -13.15 4.68
C LEU A 89 -5.84 -14.54 4.01
N PRO A 90 -4.86 -15.39 4.30
CA PRO A 90 -4.77 -16.72 3.72
C PRO A 90 -6.01 -17.57 3.97
N GLU A 91 -6.56 -17.46 5.18
CA GLU A 91 -7.63 -18.33 5.69
C GLU A 91 -9.02 -17.95 5.18
N SER A 92 -9.26 -16.69 4.81
CA SER A 92 -10.62 -16.17 4.60
C SER A 92 -10.88 -15.58 3.22
N ARG A 93 -9.93 -15.51 2.32
CA ARG A 93 -10.01 -14.74 1.05
C ARG A 93 -10.34 -13.25 1.23
N ASN A 94 -10.55 -12.79 2.45
CA ASN A 94 -10.81 -11.39 2.73
C ASN A 94 -9.54 -10.57 2.50
N THR A 95 -9.72 -9.36 2.00
CA THR A 95 -8.65 -8.36 1.99
C THR A 95 -8.78 -7.53 3.27
N VAL A 96 -7.67 -7.31 3.95
CA VAL A 96 -7.63 -6.54 5.19
C VAL A 96 -6.56 -5.47 5.13
N ILE A 97 -6.73 -4.44 5.95
CA ILE A 97 -5.72 -3.43 6.20
C ILE A 97 -4.65 -4.05 7.11
N VAL A 98 -3.39 -3.92 6.72
CA VAL A 98 -2.25 -4.36 7.54
C VAL A 98 -1.53 -3.21 8.23
N GLY A 99 -1.73 -1.99 7.74
CA GLY A 99 -1.10 -0.81 8.28
C GLY A 99 -1.27 0.40 7.39
N TRP A 100 -0.63 1.49 7.74
CA TRP A 100 -0.72 2.74 7.01
C TRP A 100 0.50 3.64 7.22
N TYR A 101 0.62 4.64 6.32
CA TYR A 101 1.49 5.79 6.50
C TYR A 101 0.60 7.04 6.51
N LYS A 102 0.72 7.86 7.55
CA LYS A 102 0.14 9.21 7.61
C LYS A 102 1.13 10.22 7.06
N ASP A 103 0.61 11.32 6.56
CA ASP A 103 1.41 12.44 6.05
C ASP A 103 2.51 12.03 5.06
N ALA A 104 2.22 10.99 4.28
CA ALA A 104 3.17 10.41 3.35
C ALA A 104 3.35 11.30 2.12
N VAL A 105 4.55 11.25 1.56
CA VAL A 105 4.87 11.73 0.22
C VAL A 105 4.68 10.58 -0.77
N VAL A 106 3.83 10.77 -1.76
CA VAL A 106 3.58 9.79 -2.83
C VAL A 106 4.14 10.31 -4.14
N PHE A 107 5.04 9.56 -4.77
CA PHE A 107 5.68 9.91 -6.02
C PHE A 107 4.93 9.35 -7.22
N ARG A 108 4.96 10.10 -8.33
CA ARG A 108 4.42 9.68 -9.63
C ARG A 108 5.21 8.51 -10.19
N ASN A 109 6.53 8.61 -10.11
CA ASN A 109 7.47 7.64 -10.62
C ASN A 109 8.03 6.78 -9.47
N ILE A 110 8.52 5.61 -9.82
CA ILE A 110 9.32 4.80 -8.92
C ILE A 110 10.68 5.44 -8.78
N ASN A 111 11.14 5.55 -7.55
CA ASN A 111 12.49 5.98 -7.18
C ASN A 111 13.28 4.77 -6.70
N THR A 112 14.59 4.90 -6.69
CA THR A 112 15.50 3.86 -6.22
C THR A 112 16.39 4.44 -5.13
N LEU A 113 16.43 3.76 -3.97
CA LEU A 113 17.43 4.05 -2.95
C LEU A 113 18.78 3.51 -3.41
N PRO A 114 19.88 4.20 -3.07
CA PRO A 114 21.21 3.68 -3.28
C PRO A 114 21.37 2.30 -2.62
N TYR A 115 22.02 1.39 -3.34
CA TYR A 115 22.35 0.08 -2.78
C TYR A 115 23.33 0.23 -1.61
N ASP A 116 22.96 -0.31 -0.47
CA ASP A 116 23.80 -0.37 0.73
C ASP A 116 24.01 -1.83 1.12
N LYS A 117 25.23 -2.34 0.90
CA LYS A 117 25.59 -3.73 1.20
C LYS A 117 25.39 -4.12 2.66
N GLU A 118 25.57 -3.19 3.59
CA GLU A 118 25.43 -3.46 5.03
C GLU A 118 23.94 -3.59 5.43
N LYS A 119 23.07 -2.97 4.66
CA LYS A 119 21.63 -3.01 4.86
C LYS A 119 20.93 -4.02 3.95
N ASP A 120 21.66 -4.61 3.03
CA ASP A 120 21.14 -5.63 2.13
C ASP A 120 20.83 -6.92 2.91
N ARG A 121 19.61 -7.05 3.29
CA ARG A 121 19.06 -8.24 3.94
C ARG A 121 18.58 -9.29 2.93
N GLY A 122 19.34 -9.50 1.87
CA GLY A 122 19.00 -10.41 0.77
C GLY A 122 18.19 -9.77 -0.35
N LEU A 123 18.34 -8.46 -0.54
CA LEU A 123 17.75 -7.74 -1.66
C LEU A 123 18.72 -7.71 -2.84
N SER A 124 18.12 -7.58 -4.01
CA SER A 124 18.85 -7.58 -5.26
C SER A 124 19.89 -6.46 -5.33
N GLU A 125 20.98 -6.69 -6.10
CA GLU A 125 22.00 -5.73 -6.42
C GLU A 125 21.50 -4.42 -7.04
N PHE A 126 20.19 -4.31 -7.31
CA PHE A 126 19.52 -3.18 -7.97
C PHE A 126 18.99 -2.10 -7.03
N GLY A 127 19.18 -2.24 -5.71
CA GLY A 127 18.68 -1.28 -4.73
C GLY A 127 17.18 -1.43 -4.43
N TYR A 128 16.70 -0.62 -3.49
CA TYR A 128 15.28 -0.57 -3.12
C TYR A 128 14.50 0.34 -4.04
N TRP A 129 13.37 -0.14 -4.50
CA TRP A 129 12.39 0.68 -5.19
C TRP A 129 11.36 1.21 -4.20
N TYR A 130 11.00 2.48 -4.37
CA TYR A 130 9.95 3.09 -3.58
C TYR A 130 9.17 4.12 -4.40
N ASN A 131 7.95 4.36 -4.02
CA ASN A 131 7.12 5.44 -4.54
C ASN A 131 6.25 6.09 -3.45
N VAL A 132 6.50 5.72 -2.20
CA VAL A 132 5.89 6.32 -1.01
C VAL A 132 6.97 6.50 0.05
N VAL A 133 6.94 7.61 0.76
CA VAL A 133 7.84 7.87 1.91
C VAL A 133 7.04 8.47 3.04
N ALA A 134 7.32 8.04 4.26
CA ALA A 134 6.80 8.67 5.46
C ALA A 134 7.80 8.56 6.61
N ASP A 135 7.73 9.49 7.55
CA ASP A 135 8.44 9.38 8.81
C ASP A 135 7.97 8.13 9.56
N LYS A 136 8.87 7.41 10.22
CA LYS A 136 8.55 6.20 10.97
C LYS A 136 7.43 6.41 11.97
N GLU A 137 7.42 7.53 12.66
CA GLU A 137 6.40 7.89 13.65
C GLU A 137 4.99 8.01 13.08
N ASN A 138 4.90 8.23 11.76
CA ASN A 138 3.66 8.27 10.99
C ASN A 138 3.27 6.93 10.38
N CYS A 139 4.06 5.88 10.61
CA CYS A 139 3.83 4.55 10.08
C CYS A 139 3.32 3.61 11.17
N VAL A 140 2.33 2.82 10.83
CA VAL A 140 1.78 1.78 11.71
C VAL A 140 1.66 0.48 10.93
N LEU A 141 2.22 -0.58 11.49
CA LEU A 141 2.02 -1.96 11.06
C LEU A 141 1.23 -2.68 12.15
N LEU A 142 0.01 -3.08 11.84
CA LEU A 142 -0.88 -3.75 12.79
C LEU A 142 -0.38 -5.15 13.13
N PRO A 143 -0.52 -5.58 14.39
CA PRO A 143 -0.34 -6.99 14.77
C PRO A 143 -1.29 -7.90 13.99
N ILE A 144 -0.89 -9.14 13.79
CA ILE A 144 -1.65 -10.11 12.98
C ILE A 144 -3.08 -10.29 13.49
N GLU A 145 -3.26 -10.40 14.80
CA GLU A 145 -4.58 -10.60 15.40
C GLU A 145 -5.48 -9.36 15.25
N GLU A 146 -4.86 -8.16 15.28
CA GLU A 146 -5.60 -6.92 15.05
C GLU A 146 -6.19 -6.87 13.62
N ARG A 147 -5.43 -7.30 12.62
CA ARG A 147 -5.86 -7.31 11.20
C ARG A 147 -7.08 -8.18 10.94
N LYS A 148 -7.36 -9.17 11.80
CA LYS A 148 -8.52 -10.06 11.69
C LYS A 148 -9.84 -9.41 12.09
N LYS A 149 -9.80 -8.27 12.78
CA LYS A 149 -11.01 -7.55 13.20
C LYS A 149 -11.74 -6.95 12.00
N ASP A 150 -13.06 -7.03 11.99
CA ASP A 150 -13.91 -6.57 10.86
C ASP A 150 -13.71 -5.10 10.50
N LYS A 151 -13.36 -4.26 11.47
CA LYS A 151 -13.07 -2.84 11.23
C LYS A 151 -11.92 -2.61 10.25
N TRP A 152 -11.01 -3.56 10.10
CA TRP A 152 -9.88 -3.51 9.18
C TRP A 152 -10.16 -4.18 7.83
N ARG A 153 -11.39 -4.55 7.54
CA ARG A 153 -11.76 -5.16 6.27
C ARG A 153 -11.62 -4.18 5.12
N ALA A 154 -10.87 -4.56 4.09
CA ALA A 154 -10.75 -3.81 2.84
C ALA A 154 -11.61 -4.45 1.74
N TYR A 155 -12.48 -3.66 1.12
CA TYR A 155 -13.44 -4.18 0.15
C TYR A 155 -12.84 -4.34 -1.25
N ARG A 156 -13.30 -5.37 -1.95
CA ARG A 156 -13.04 -5.58 -3.37
C ARG A 156 -14.34 -5.50 -4.16
N LYS A 157 -14.31 -4.82 -5.32
CA LYS A 157 -15.52 -4.59 -6.15
C LYS A 157 -16.36 -5.84 -6.37
N LYS A 158 -15.74 -6.96 -6.73
CA LYS A 158 -16.47 -8.23 -7.00
C LYS A 158 -17.07 -8.89 -5.76
N GLN A 159 -16.65 -8.50 -4.57
CA GLN A 159 -17.08 -9.10 -3.31
C GLN A 159 -17.98 -8.15 -2.51
N ASN A 160 -18.16 -6.94 -3.00
CA ASN A 160 -18.91 -5.90 -2.35
C ASN A 160 -20.19 -5.61 -3.14
N PRO A 161 -21.38 -5.80 -2.56
CA PRO A 161 -22.64 -5.51 -3.24
C PRO A 161 -22.77 -4.04 -3.66
N ASN A 162 -22.05 -3.14 -2.99
CA ASN A 162 -22.04 -1.71 -3.29
C ASN A 162 -21.01 -1.33 -4.37
N ASN A 163 -20.32 -2.29 -4.95
CA ASN A 163 -19.42 -2.16 -6.11
C ASN A 163 -18.30 -1.13 -5.96
N PHE A 164 -17.77 -0.92 -4.74
CA PHE A 164 -16.58 -0.09 -4.52
C PHE A 164 -15.38 -0.89 -4.00
N GLY A 165 -14.18 -0.26 -3.96
CA GLY A 165 -12.94 -0.84 -3.48
C GLY A 165 -12.02 -1.32 -4.59
N PHE A 166 -11.11 -2.22 -4.25
CA PHE A 166 -10.13 -2.75 -5.20
C PHE A 166 -10.77 -3.49 -6.36
N GLY A 167 -10.39 -3.09 -7.59
CA GLY A 167 -10.69 -3.83 -8.82
C GLY A 167 -9.60 -4.86 -9.14
N GLN A 168 -9.13 -4.84 -10.38
CA GLN A 168 -7.98 -5.63 -10.85
C GLN A 168 -6.64 -4.96 -10.52
N SER A 169 -6.64 -3.66 -10.28
CA SER A 169 -5.44 -2.91 -9.92
C SER A 169 -5.01 -3.22 -8.48
N ASN A 170 -3.70 -3.16 -8.24
CA ASN A 170 -3.12 -3.21 -6.90
C ASN A 170 -3.39 -1.94 -6.09
N MET A 171 -3.94 -0.91 -6.72
CA MET A 171 -4.21 0.39 -6.12
C MET A 171 -5.67 0.76 -6.25
N TRP A 172 -6.19 1.40 -5.22
CA TRP A 172 -7.48 2.06 -5.22
C TRP A 172 -7.31 3.47 -4.66
N TYR A 173 -7.62 4.46 -5.50
CA TYR A 173 -7.60 5.85 -5.11
C TYR A 173 -8.96 6.21 -4.52
N ALA A 174 -9.00 6.43 -3.21
CA ALA A 174 -10.21 6.80 -2.47
C ALA A 174 -10.43 8.33 -2.60
N THR A 175 -10.82 8.79 -3.76
CA THR A 175 -11.01 10.22 -4.07
C THR A 175 -12.48 10.58 -4.11
N GLU A 176 -12.78 11.86 -3.86
CA GLU A 176 -14.13 12.42 -3.94
C GLU A 176 -14.63 12.64 -5.37
N LYS A 177 -13.85 12.30 -6.38
CA LYS A 177 -14.18 12.58 -7.77
C LYS A 177 -14.30 11.36 -8.65
N THR A 178 -15.50 11.05 -8.95
CA THR A 178 -16.05 10.92 -10.30
C THR A 178 -17.56 10.89 -10.18
N ASP A 179 -18.22 11.84 -10.77
CA ASP A 179 -19.65 12.06 -10.65
C ASP A 179 -20.51 10.84 -11.02
N LYS A 180 -19.99 9.92 -11.83
CA LYS A 180 -20.70 8.70 -12.24
C LYS A 180 -20.37 7.45 -11.42
N GLU A 181 -19.15 7.30 -10.92
CA GLU A 181 -18.76 6.16 -10.08
C GLU A 181 -19.23 6.34 -8.63
N TYR A 182 -19.48 7.56 -8.21
CA TYR A 182 -19.84 7.90 -6.84
C TYR A 182 -21.35 7.98 -6.56
N ILE A 183 -22.20 7.97 -7.54
CA ILE A 183 -23.65 7.87 -7.31
C ILE A 183 -24.03 6.52 -6.68
N THR A 184 -23.22 5.49 -6.91
CA THR A 184 -23.33 4.21 -6.20
C THR A 184 -22.49 4.14 -4.92
N THR A 185 -21.89 5.26 -4.46
CA THR A 185 -20.76 5.29 -3.55
C THR A 185 -20.97 6.09 -2.28
N ARG A 186 -22.20 6.40 -1.93
CA ARG A 186 -22.50 6.85 -0.57
C ARG A 186 -21.76 5.98 0.46
N ASN A 187 -21.78 4.68 0.24
CA ASN A 187 -21.09 3.69 1.08
C ASN A 187 -19.56 3.72 0.96
N ALA A 188 -18.99 4.11 -0.18
CA ALA A 188 -17.54 4.24 -0.32
C ALA A 188 -17.01 5.42 0.50
N LYS A 189 -17.72 6.54 0.50
CA LYS A 189 -17.38 7.71 1.30
C LYS A 189 -17.44 7.35 2.79
N GLU A 190 -18.54 6.79 3.25
CA GLU A 190 -18.74 6.35 4.63
C GLU A 190 -17.65 5.36 5.06
N TYR A 191 -17.30 4.42 4.18
CA TYR A 191 -16.23 3.48 4.43
C TYR A 191 -14.86 4.18 4.58
N VAL A 192 -14.52 5.11 3.69
CA VAL A 192 -13.26 5.87 3.78
C VAL A 192 -13.22 6.71 5.05
N GLU A 193 -14.31 7.37 5.41
CA GLU A 193 -14.43 8.14 6.65
C GLU A 193 -14.25 7.23 7.88
N THR A 194 -14.84 6.04 7.87
CA THR A 194 -14.65 5.05 8.92
C THR A 194 -13.18 4.65 9.05
N ILE A 195 -12.50 4.33 7.94
CA ILE A 195 -11.07 3.98 7.98
C ILE A 195 -10.22 5.14 8.48
N ILE A 196 -10.50 6.37 8.05
CA ILE A 196 -9.79 7.56 8.55
C ILE A 196 -9.98 7.70 10.06
N LYS A 197 -11.18 7.46 10.58
CA LYS A 197 -11.48 7.49 12.01
C LYS A 197 -10.68 6.42 12.75
N GLU A 198 -10.76 5.14 12.30
CA GLU A 198 -10.04 4.03 12.92
C GLU A 198 -8.52 4.26 12.94
N VAL A 199 -7.96 4.83 11.86
CA VAL A 199 -6.54 5.20 11.77
C VAL A 199 -6.17 6.30 12.77
N LYS A 200 -7.04 7.28 12.99
CA LYS A 200 -6.81 8.38 13.92
C LYS A 200 -6.91 7.95 15.39
N GLU A 201 -7.84 7.05 15.67
CA GLU A 201 -8.15 6.59 17.03
C GLU A 201 -7.34 5.35 17.45
N TYR A 202 -6.50 4.81 16.55
CA TYR A 202 -5.70 3.64 16.87
C TYR A 202 -4.58 3.99 17.85
N ASP A 203 -4.60 3.35 19.01
CA ASP A 203 -3.64 3.46 20.12
C ASP A 203 -3.03 2.11 20.51
N GLY A 204 -3.24 1.08 19.69
CA GLY A 204 -2.74 -0.26 19.94
C GLY A 204 -1.27 -0.46 19.59
N GLU A 205 -0.83 -1.71 19.70
CA GLU A 205 0.54 -2.12 19.39
C GLU A 205 0.92 -1.80 17.93
N ASN A 206 2.14 -1.32 17.72
CA ASN A 206 2.72 -1.00 16.42
C ASN A 206 3.98 -1.82 16.18
N TRP A 207 4.03 -2.55 15.07
CA TRP A 207 5.14 -3.43 14.70
C TRP A 207 6.17 -2.79 13.74
N VAL A 208 6.14 -1.48 13.54
CA VAL A 208 7.15 -0.73 12.76
C VAL A 208 8.42 -0.54 13.55
#